data_1b456ce102a0a8aec880008a744faff5
#
_entry.id   1b456ce102a0a8aec880008a744faff5
#
_cell.length_a   1.000
_cell.length_b   1.000
_cell.length_c   1.000
_cell.angle_alpha   90.00
_cell.angle_beta   90.00
_cell.angle_gamma   90.00
#
_symmetry.space_group_name_H-M   'P 1'
#
loop_
_entity.id
_entity.type
_entity.pdbx_description
1 polymer ?
#
loop_
_entity_poly.entity_id
_entity_poly.type
_entity_poly.pdbx_seq_one_letter_code
_entity_poly.pdbx_strand_id
1 'polypeptide(L)'
;TATVVAPVTGSPVTVTLANGQSITIEVGKTTGTVTTTAPNDALTGHAPLTNAITGVTGGNYENLVADKTPVSTTVTDTVDTTNLTLSATNSVAEGGSIIYTATLTNAAGSPVTVTLSNGAVITIKAGETTGTVNVPAPADDVYKDAGTVQATISSATGGNFEKLVSSTTPAVTSVTDTIDTTTVKLSATATAAEGGNVVYTATVGAPVTGSPVVVTLANGQNITIAVGQTTGTVTAVAPNDALTGNAPLTNSITNVSGGNFENLVADKTPVSTTVTDTVDTTNLSLTATGSVAEGGQITYTATLTNAAGSPVTVTLSNGSVITIDAGKTTG
;
A
#
# COMPACT_ATOMS: atom_id res chain seq x y z
N THR A 1 -54.06 24.63 -33.37
CA THR A 1 -55.02 25.13 -34.35
C THR A 1 -55.79 26.27 -33.74
N ALA A 2 -55.93 27.41 -34.44
CA ALA A 2 -56.85 28.49 -34.12
C ALA A 2 -57.99 28.46 -35.15
N THR A 3 -59.21 28.78 -34.71
CA THR A 3 -60.41 28.72 -35.53
C THR A 3 -61.21 30.00 -35.33
N VAL A 4 -61.78 30.54 -36.43
CA VAL A 4 -62.80 31.61 -36.42
C VAL A 4 -64.10 31.08 -37.00
N VAL A 5 -65.21 31.64 -36.57
CA VAL A 5 -66.56 31.13 -36.94
C VAL A 5 -66.91 31.38 -38.40
N ALA A 6 -66.43 32.50 -38.95
CA ALA A 6 -66.66 32.88 -40.35
C ALA A 6 -65.34 33.02 -41.09
N PRO A 7 -65.29 32.78 -42.44
CA PRO A 7 -64.08 32.95 -43.24
C PRO A 7 -63.50 34.38 -43.08
N VAL A 8 -62.14 34.41 -42.94
CA VAL A 8 -61.43 35.69 -42.84
C VAL A 8 -61.60 36.49 -44.13
N THR A 9 -61.93 37.79 -43.97
CA THR A 9 -62.00 38.78 -45.07
C THR A 9 -61.09 39.94 -44.80
N GLY A 10 -60.71 40.67 -45.86
CA GLY A 10 -59.82 41.81 -45.75
C GLY A 10 -58.34 41.43 -45.62
N SER A 11 -57.81 41.38 -44.39
CA SER A 11 -56.42 40.99 -44.10
C SER A 11 -56.42 39.65 -43.33
N PRO A 12 -55.31 38.86 -43.39
CA PRO A 12 -55.19 37.66 -42.56
C PRO A 12 -55.32 37.96 -41.06
N VAL A 13 -55.86 37.00 -40.30
CA VAL A 13 -55.91 37.05 -38.84
C VAL A 13 -54.62 36.46 -38.28
N THR A 14 -53.92 37.20 -37.44
CA THR A 14 -52.75 36.76 -36.68
C THR A 14 -53.13 36.53 -35.23
N VAL A 15 -52.96 35.27 -34.73
CA VAL A 15 -53.22 34.87 -33.37
C VAL A 15 -51.87 34.68 -32.69
N THR A 16 -51.58 35.44 -31.66
CA THR A 16 -50.36 35.34 -30.83
C THR A 16 -50.61 34.37 -29.65
N LEU A 17 -49.69 33.43 -29.45
CA LEU A 17 -49.77 32.44 -28.38
C LEU A 17 -48.85 32.81 -27.21
N ALA A 18 -49.12 32.27 -26.02
CA ALA A 18 -48.34 32.52 -24.80
C ALA A 18 -46.89 32.05 -24.89
N ASN A 19 -46.57 31.07 -25.73
CA ASN A 19 -45.22 30.60 -26.00
C ASN A 19 -44.46 31.45 -27.03
N GLY A 20 -45.02 32.60 -27.46
CA GLY A 20 -44.44 33.52 -28.41
C GLY A 20 -44.62 33.18 -29.90
N GLN A 21 -45.19 32.03 -30.21
CA GLN A 21 -45.54 31.64 -31.59
C GLN A 21 -46.78 32.37 -32.08
N SER A 22 -46.94 32.48 -33.40
CA SER A 22 -48.12 33.05 -34.03
C SER A 22 -48.76 32.05 -34.99
N ILE A 23 -50.08 32.07 -35.05
CA ILE A 23 -50.90 31.34 -36.03
C ILE A 23 -51.48 32.34 -36.99
N THR A 24 -51.29 32.16 -38.30
CA THR A 24 -51.97 32.97 -39.32
C THR A 24 -53.15 32.19 -39.88
N ILE A 25 -54.30 32.86 -39.91
CA ILE A 25 -55.50 32.35 -40.61
C ILE A 25 -55.61 33.22 -41.86
N GLU A 26 -55.39 32.59 -43.00
CA GLU A 26 -55.41 33.27 -44.31
C GLU A 26 -56.80 33.73 -44.72
N VAL A 27 -56.85 34.74 -45.58
CA VAL A 27 -58.08 35.21 -46.18
C VAL A 27 -58.82 34.07 -46.89
N GLY A 28 -60.13 33.97 -46.62
CA GLY A 28 -61.00 32.87 -47.11
C GLY A 28 -60.96 31.60 -46.29
N LYS A 29 -60.07 31.53 -45.30
CA LYS A 29 -60.00 30.37 -44.39
C LYS A 29 -60.66 30.66 -43.05
N THR A 30 -61.01 29.57 -42.34
CA THR A 30 -61.57 29.61 -40.97
C THR A 30 -60.59 29.05 -39.93
N THR A 31 -59.48 28.47 -40.41
CA THR A 31 -58.50 27.81 -39.52
C THR A 31 -57.07 28.14 -39.94
N GLY A 32 -56.19 28.23 -38.95
CA GLY A 32 -54.76 28.28 -39.09
C GLY A 32 -54.08 27.31 -38.10
N THR A 33 -52.85 26.89 -38.37
CA THR A 33 -52.13 25.96 -37.52
C THR A 33 -50.67 26.42 -37.37
N VAL A 34 -50.11 26.09 -36.20
CA VAL A 34 -48.67 26.08 -35.94
C VAL A 34 -48.30 24.80 -35.23
N THR A 35 -47.12 24.28 -35.48
CA THR A 35 -46.58 23.08 -34.83
C THR A 35 -45.48 23.46 -33.86
N THR A 36 -45.43 22.76 -32.75
CA THR A 36 -44.36 22.84 -31.73
C THR A 36 -43.90 21.43 -31.44
N THR A 37 -42.60 21.22 -31.39
CA THR A 37 -42.03 19.94 -30.97
C THR A 37 -42.13 19.82 -29.46
N ALA A 38 -42.58 18.66 -28.98
CA ALA A 38 -42.57 18.33 -27.56
C ALA A 38 -41.10 18.17 -27.08
N PRO A 39 -40.75 18.60 -25.88
CA PRO A 39 -39.44 18.32 -25.29
C PRO A 39 -39.24 16.83 -25.13
N ASN A 40 -38.00 16.37 -25.29
CA ASN A 40 -37.55 15.02 -24.98
C ASN A 40 -36.31 15.11 -24.11
N ASP A 41 -36.29 14.38 -23.02
CA ASP A 41 -35.12 14.20 -22.15
C ASP A 41 -35.08 12.75 -21.63
N ALA A 42 -34.17 12.40 -20.75
CA ALA A 42 -34.04 11.03 -20.24
C ALA A 42 -34.69 10.84 -18.86
N LEU A 43 -35.60 11.74 -18.47
CA LEU A 43 -36.26 11.73 -17.17
C LEU A 43 -37.73 11.38 -17.30
N THR A 44 -38.25 10.67 -16.31
CA THR A 44 -39.69 10.34 -16.26
C THR A 44 -40.53 11.53 -15.83
N GLY A 45 -41.75 11.67 -16.42
CA GLY A 45 -42.78 12.56 -15.93
C GLY A 45 -42.70 14.00 -16.43
N HIS A 46 -42.99 14.23 -17.69
CA HIS A 46 -43.16 15.57 -18.24
C HIS A 46 -44.44 16.22 -17.77
N ALA A 47 -44.34 17.50 -17.36
CA ALA A 47 -45.53 18.33 -17.16
C ALA A 47 -46.27 18.52 -18.49
N PRO A 48 -47.61 18.55 -18.52
CA PRO A 48 -48.37 18.87 -19.71
C PRO A 48 -47.95 20.21 -20.29
N LEU A 49 -47.79 20.30 -21.62
CA LEU A 49 -47.58 21.54 -22.31
C LEU A 49 -48.87 22.34 -22.38
N THR A 50 -48.89 23.51 -21.78
CA THR A 50 -50.01 24.41 -21.79
C THR A 50 -49.71 25.59 -22.69
N ASN A 51 -50.72 26.08 -23.46
CA ASN A 51 -50.62 27.30 -24.25
C ASN A 51 -51.95 28.00 -24.29
N ALA A 52 -51.95 29.30 -24.53
CA ALA A 52 -53.17 30.10 -24.58
C ALA A 52 -53.02 31.21 -25.64
N ILE A 53 -54.10 31.76 -26.12
CA ILE A 53 -54.10 32.97 -26.97
C ILE A 53 -53.85 34.18 -26.07
N THR A 54 -52.82 34.95 -26.39
CA THR A 54 -52.49 36.22 -25.71
C THR A 54 -53.02 37.44 -26.48
N GLY A 55 -53.13 37.34 -27.80
CA GLY A 55 -53.56 38.43 -28.66
C GLY A 55 -54.10 37.92 -29.99
N VAL A 56 -54.94 38.70 -30.61
CA VAL A 56 -55.46 38.51 -31.96
C VAL A 56 -55.55 39.83 -32.67
N THR A 57 -55.11 39.87 -33.93
CA THR A 57 -55.15 41.08 -34.80
C THR A 57 -55.52 40.71 -36.24
N GLY A 58 -56.00 41.66 -37.04
CA GLY A 58 -56.34 41.48 -38.45
C GLY A 58 -57.73 40.97 -38.67
N GLY A 59 -58.06 40.57 -39.88
CA GLY A 59 -59.39 40.28 -40.33
C GLY A 59 -60.26 41.54 -40.48
N ASN A 60 -61.44 41.38 -41.08
CA ASN A 60 -62.39 42.47 -41.26
C ASN A 60 -63.69 42.12 -40.51
N TYR A 61 -63.55 41.85 -39.16
CA TYR A 61 -64.67 41.53 -38.29
C TYR A 61 -65.14 42.77 -37.52
N GLU A 62 -66.41 42.89 -37.26
CA GLU A 62 -66.95 44.00 -36.45
C GLU A 62 -66.44 43.84 -34.99
N ASN A 63 -66.32 42.62 -34.51
CA ASN A 63 -65.83 42.34 -33.16
C ASN A 63 -65.10 40.97 -33.16
N LEU A 64 -63.75 40.97 -33.09
CA LEU A 64 -62.96 39.74 -32.98
C LEU A 64 -62.49 39.57 -31.54
N VAL A 65 -63.01 38.59 -30.84
CA VAL A 65 -62.69 38.28 -29.42
C VAL A 65 -61.96 36.94 -29.36
N ALA A 66 -60.78 36.94 -28.68
CA ALA A 66 -60.04 35.73 -28.46
C ALA A 66 -60.54 34.96 -27.21
N ASP A 67 -60.74 33.68 -27.35
CA ASP A 67 -60.87 32.79 -26.21
C ASP A 67 -59.43 32.56 -25.63
N LYS A 68 -59.21 33.02 -24.40
CA LYS A 68 -57.93 32.92 -23.67
C LYS A 68 -57.81 31.68 -22.79
N THR A 69 -58.81 30.78 -22.84
CA THR A 69 -58.78 29.53 -22.08
C THR A 69 -57.55 28.71 -22.50
N PRO A 70 -56.67 28.32 -21.55
CA PRO A 70 -55.51 27.51 -21.87
C PRO A 70 -55.89 26.15 -22.44
N VAL A 71 -55.18 25.72 -23.46
CA VAL A 71 -55.23 24.34 -23.98
C VAL A 71 -54.02 23.56 -23.48
N SER A 72 -54.15 22.29 -23.22
CA SER A 72 -53.14 21.41 -22.65
C SER A 72 -52.91 20.18 -23.52
N THR A 73 -51.63 19.79 -23.67
CA THR A 73 -51.25 18.56 -24.34
C THR A 73 -50.39 17.74 -23.40
N THR A 74 -50.78 16.49 -23.11
CA THR A 74 -49.95 15.54 -22.35
C THR A 74 -48.80 15.07 -23.20
N VAL A 75 -47.59 15.12 -22.66
CA VAL A 75 -46.38 14.57 -23.26
C VAL A 75 -46.14 13.21 -22.60
N THR A 76 -46.01 12.17 -23.40
CA THR A 76 -45.68 10.81 -22.94
C THR A 76 -44.17 10.57 -23.18
N ASP A 77 -43.53 9.99 -22.17
CA ASP A 77 -42.08 9.72 -22.25
C ASP A 77 -41.79 8.66 -23.32
N THR A 78 -40.71 8.81 -24.01
CA THR A 78 -40.04 7.77 -24.79
C THR A 78 -38.90 7.20 -23.94
N VAL A 79 -38.52 5.94 -24.18
CA VAL A 79 -37.52 5.29 -23.32
C VAL A 79 -36.10 5.66 -23.75
N ASP A 80 -35.54 6.66 -23.08
CA ASP A 80 -34.14 7.06 -23.24
C ASP A 80 -33.25 6.40 -22.17
N THR A 81 -32.07 5.90 -22.58
CA THR A 81 -31.17 5.18 -21.67
C THR A 81 -30.11 6.13 -21.10
N THR A 82 -30.05 6.19 -19.78
CA THR A 82 -28.94 6.78 -19.04
C THR A 82 -27.97 5.68 -18.60
N ASN A 83 -26.72 5.79 -19.01
CA ASN A 83 -25.66 4.87 -18.58
C ASN A 83 -24.94 5.43 -17.34
N LEU A 84 -24.66 4.55 -16.40
CA LEU A 84 -23.85 4.81 -15.21
C LEU A 84 -22.56 4.03 -15.29
N THR A 85 -21.42 4.72 -15.22
CA THR A 85 -20.08 4.13 -15.21
C THR A 85 -19.36 4.42 -13.91
N LEU A 86 -18.36 3.58 -13.58
CA LEU A 86 -17.50 3.75 -12.41
C LEU A 86 -16.05 3.84 -12.87
N SER A 87 -15.31 4.79 -12.33
CA SER A 87 -13.86 4.91 -12.46
C SER A 87 -13.22 5.05 -11.09
N ALA A 88 -11.89 4.83 -10.99
CA ALA A 88 -11.12 5.00 -9.77
C ALA A 88 -9.80 5.70 -10.08
N THR A 89 -9.11 6.20 -9.05
CA THR A 89 -7.72 6.63 -9.13
C THR A 89 -6.86 5.51 -9.74
N ASN A 90 -6.06 5.81 -10.77
CA ASN A 90 -5.29 4.78 -11.48
C ASN A 90 -4.22 4.12 -10.61
N SER A 91 -3.55 4.90 -9.74
CA SER A 91 -2.51 4.41 -8.83
C SER A 91 -2.50 5.22 -7.54
N VAL A 92 -2.20 4.56 -6.43
CA VAL A 92 -2.05 5.16 -5.09
C VAL A 92 -0.98 4.37 -4.34
N ALA A 93 -0.24 5.03 -3.45
CA ALA A 93 0.62 4.34 -2.50
C ALA A 93 -0.22 3.71 -1.38
N GLU A 94 0.31 2.71 -0.70
CA GLU A 94 -0.26 2.16 0.53
C GLU A 94 -0.53 3.24 1.56
N GLY A 95 -1.53 3.03 2.41
CA GLY A 95 -2.00 4.03 3.36
C GLY A 95 -2.67 5.26 2.75
N GLY A 96 -2.68 5.38 1.40
CA GLY A 96 -3.28 6.49 0.67
C GLY A 96 -4.80 6.39 0.56
N SER A 97 -5.39 7.15 -0.37
CA SER A 97 -6.84 7.20 -0.58
C SER A 97 -7.21 7.00 -2.04
N ILE A 98 -8.11 6.05 -2.30
CA ILE A 98 -8.67 5.76 -3.61
C ILE A 98 -9.95 6.58 -3.78
N ILE A 99 -10.01 7.39 -4.84
CA ILE A 99 -11.20 8.14 -5.21
C ILE A 99 -11.97 7.34 -6.26
N TYR A 100 -13.16 6.90 -5.92
CA TYR A 100 -14.11 6.35 -6.88
C TYR A 100 -15.03 7.43 -7.39
N THR A 101 -15.24 7.48 -8.72
CA THR A 101 -16.11 8.43 -9.40
C THR A 101 -17.17 7.68 -10.18
N ALA A 102 -18.43 7.92 -9.86
CA ALA A 102 -19.57 7.46 -10.62
C ALA A 102 -20.00 8.55 -11.61
N THR A 103 -20.24 8.19 -12.89
CA THR A 103 -20.58 9.15 -13.96
C THR A 103 -21.80 8.67 -14.72
N LEU A 104 -22.78 9.57 -14.86
CA LEU A 104 -24.02 9.40 -15.65
C LEU A 104 -23.87 10.07 -17.01
N THR A 105 -24.50 9.52 -18.04
CA THR A 105 -24.57 10.17 -19.36
C THR A 105 -25.58 11.33 -19.41
N ASN A 106 -26.58 11.35 -18.53
CA ASN A 106 -27.55 12.42 -18.40
C ASN A 106 -27.62 12.91 -16.95
N ALA A 107 -27.96 14.18 -16.75
CA ALA A 107 -28.10 14.76 -15.41
C ALA A 107 -29.24 14.11 -14.63
N ALA A 108 -29.01 13.87 -13.33
CA ALA A 108 -29.99 13.25 -12.46
C ALA A 108 -31.16 14.17 -12.14
N GLY A 109 -32.41 13.74 -12.34
CA GLY A 109 -33.60 14.51 -11.97
C GLY A 109 -33.85 14.53 -10.46
N SER A 110 -33.35 13.53 -9.73
CA SER A 110 -33.33 13.43 -8.27
C SER A 110 -32.01 12.80 -7.83
N PRO A 111 -31.62 12.84 -6.53
CA PRO A 111 -30.36 12.23 -6.10
C PRO A 111 -30.27 10.75 -6.48
N VAL A 112 -29.10 10.32 -6.99
CA VAL A 112 -28.76 8.91 -7.25
C VAL A 112 -27.85 8.40 -6.17
N THR A 113 -28.20 7.27 -5.58
CA THR A 113 -27.35 6.53 -4.62
C THR A 113 -26.76 5.32 -5.32
N VAL A 114 -25.43 5.28 -5.40
CA VAL A 114 -24.64 4.19 -6.03
C VAL A 114 -23.91 3.45 -4.92
N THR A 115 -24.20 2.16 -4.73
CA THR A 115 -23.48 1.30 -3.79
C THR A 115 -22.46 0.46 -4.54
N LEU A 116 -21.23 0.45 -4.03
CA LEU A 116 -20.11 -0.29 -4.59
C LEU A 116 -19.96 -1.67 -3.93
N SER A 117 -19.24 -2.59 -4.59
CA SER A 117 -18.98 -3.95 -4.09
C SER A 117 -18.17 -3.99 -2.79
N ASN A 118 -17.38 -2.94 -2.51
CA ASN A 118 -16.63 -2.76 -1.26
C ASN A 118 -17.46 -2.10 -0.14
N GLY A 119 -18.77 -1.88 -0.35
CA GLY A 119 -19.68 -1.25 0.61
C GLY A 119 -19.67 0.28 0.62
N ALA A 120 -18.79 0.93 -0.13
CA ALA A 120 -18.79 2.39 -0.24
C ALA A 120 -20.00 2.89 -1.01
N VAL A 121 -20.48 4.10 -0.66
CA VAL A 121 -21.66 4.73 -1.25
C VAL A 121 -21.30 6.06 -1.88
N ILE A 122 -21.67 6.24 -3.15
CA ILE A 122 -21.54 7.49 -3.88
C ILE A 122 -22.93 8.11 -4.04
N THR A 123 -23.06 9.40 -3.77
CA THR A 123 -24.26 10.17 -4.04
C THR A 123 -24.01 11.15 -5.19
N ILE A 124 -24.79 11.03 -6.27
CA ILE A 124 -24.84 12.02 -7.34
C ILE A 124 -26.04 12.91 -7.07
N LYS A 125 -25.84 14.21 -6.93
CA LYS A 125 -26.91 15.15 -6.60
C LYS A 125 -27.84 15.39 -7.79
N ALA A 126 -29.06 15.85 -7.51
CA ALA A 126 -29.97 16.31 -8.58
C ALA A 126 -29.31 17.42 -9.41
N GLY A 127 -29.45 17.33 -10.73
CA GLY A 127 -28.83 18.23 -11.69
C GLY A 127 -27.37 17.88 -12.04
N GLU A 128 -26.73 16.99 -11.31
CA GLU A 128 -25.35 16.59 -11.53
C GLU A 128 -25.26 15.29 -12.37
N THR A 129 -24.11 15.08 -13.00
CA THR A 129 -23.78 13.86 -13.73
C THR A 129 -22.71 13.02 -13.03
N THR A 130 -22.08 13.53 -11.97
CA THR A 130 -20.97 12.86 -11.29
C THR A 130 -21.12 12.93 -9.78
N GLY A 131 -20.60 11.89 -9.12
CA GLY A 131 -20.41 11.84 -7.68
C GLY A 131 -19.13 11.08 -7.34
N THR A 132 -18.57 11.34 -6.16
CA THR A 132 -17.33 10.69 -5.72
C THR A 132 -17.42 10.18 -4.30
N VAL A 133 -16.56 9.18 -3.97
CA VAL A 133 -16.30 8.74 -2.60
C VAL A 133 -14.82 8.41 -2.44
N ASN A 134 -14.27 8.74 -1.27
CA ASN A 134 -12.91 8.37 -0.89
C ASN A 134 -12.95 7.10 -0.06
N VAL A 135 -12.11 6.13 -0.42
CA VAL A 135 -11.94 4.86 0.30
C VAL A 135 -10.45 4.70 0.62
N PRO A 136 -10.08 4.38 1.87
CA PRO A 136 -8.68 4.10 2.19
C PRO A 136 -8.12 2.98 1.31
N ALA A 137 -6.89 3.14 0.83
CA ALA A 137 -6.09 2.05 0.28
C ALA A 137 -5.72 1.06 1.41
N PRO A 138 -5.19 -0.15 1.10
CA PRO A 138 -4.54 -1.01 2.08
C PRO A 138 -3.58 -0.23 2.96
N ALA A 139 -3.44 -0.66 4.22
CA ALA A 139 -2.56 0.00 5.16
C ALA A 139 -1.10 -0.21 4.75
N ASP A 140 -0.28 0.82 4.98
CA ASP A 140 1.16 0.79 4.81
C ASP A 140 1.81 -0.17 5.81
N ASP A 141 2.74 -1.02 5.36
CA ASP A 141 3.51 -1.93 6.18
C ASP A 141 4.95 -2.10 5.67
N VAL A 142 5.71 -3.07 6.15
CA VAL A 142 7.13 -3.24 5.81
C VAL A 142 7.38 -4.30 4.74
N TYR A 143 6.33 -4.86 4.12
CA TYR A 143 6.43 -5.97 3.19
C TYR A 143 6.16 -5.58 1.74
N LYS A 144 6.76 -6.31 0.80
CA LYS A 144 6.49 -6.17 -0.63
C LYS A 144 5.18 -6.87 -0.98
N ASP A 145 4.10 -6.13 -1.08
CA ASP A 145 2.79 -6.66 -1.41
C ASP A 145 1.98 -5.76 -2.35
N ALA A 146 2.67 -4.93 -3.14
CA ALA A 146 2.09 -4.15 -4.22
C ALA A 146 1.06 -4.96 -5.01
N GLY A 147 -0.11 -4.39 -5.24
CA GLY A 147 -1.22 -5.13 -5.80
C GLY A 147 -2.23 -4.26 -6.52
N THR A 148 -3.45 -4.75 -6.63
CA THR A 148 -4.57 -4.01 -7.20
C THR A 148 -5.79 -4.12 -6.31
N VAL A 149 -6.50 -2.99 -6.16
CA VAL A 149 -7.82 -2.92 -5.54
C VAL A 149 -8.84 -2.60 -6.61
N GLN A 150 -9.98 -3.29 -6.58
CA GLN A 150 -11.05 -3.08 -7.55
C GLN A 150 -12.41 -2.98 -6.88
N ALA A 151 -13.31 -2.24 -7.50
CA ALA A 151 -14.71 -2.18 -7.11
C ALA A 151 -15.63 -2.14 -8.35
N THR A 152 -16.83 -2.68 -8.19
CA THR A 152 -17.91 -2.62 -9.19
C THR A 152 -19.11 -1.93 -8.60
N ILE A 153 -20.06 -1.51 -9.43
CA ILE A 153 -21.37 -1.05 -8.99
C ILE A 153 -22.19 -2.28 -8.59
N SER A 154 -22.59 -2.35 -7.31
CA SER A 154 -23.49 -3.40 -6.80
C SER A 154 -24.95 -3.03 -7.01
N SER A 155 -25.29 -1.76 -6.83
CA SER A 155 -26.64 -1.23 -7.07
C SER A 155 -26.62 0.28 -7.31
N ALA A 156 -27.64 0.77 -8.03
CA ALA A 156 -27.88 2.19 -8.20
C ALA A 156 -29.39 2.45 -8.11
N THR A 157 -29.81 3.47 -7.36
CA THR A 157 -31.21 3.83 -7.16
C THR A 157 -31.41 5.34 -7.19
N GLY A 158 -32.60 5.81 -7.58
CA GLY A 158 -32.92 7.23 -7.73
C GLY A 158 -32.68 7.77 -9.14
N GLY A 159 -32.55 9.07 -9.27
CA GLY A 159 -32.25 9.77 -10.52
C GLY A 159 -33.46 10.13 -11.37
N ASN A 160 -34.61 9.51 -11.15
CA ASN A 160 -35.83 9.75 -11.93
C ASN A 160 -35.65 9.53 -13.44
N PHE A 161 -34.80 8.56 -13.81
CA PHE A 161 -34.53 8.22 -15.22
C PHE A 161 -35.61 7.29 -15.79
N GLU A 162 -35.90 7.39 -17.08
CA GLU A 162 -36.73 6.44 -17.79
C GLU A 162 -36.10 5.06 -17.79
N LYS A 163 -34.78 4.99 -18.01
CA LYS A 163 -34.00 3.75 -17.94
C LYS A 163 -32.56 4.04 -17.49
N LEU A 164 -32.21 3.53 -16.31
CA LEU A 164 -30.82 3.55 -15.78
C LEU A 164 -30.13 2.21 -16.03
N VAL A 165 -28.94 2.22 -16.65
CA VAL A 165 -28.13 1.04 -16.92
C VAL A 165 -26.75 1.22 -16.28
N SER A 166 -26.44 0.38 -15.31
CA SER A 166 -25.15 0.38 -14.62
C SER A 166 -24.13 -0.48 -15.35
N SER A 167 -22.90 0.03 -15.49
CA SER A 167 -21.75 -0.74 -15.96
C SER A 167 -21.37 -1.84 -14.96
N THR A 168 -21.02 -3.01 -15.47
CA THR A 168 -20.45 -4.13 -14.71
C THR A 168 -18.92 -4.15 -14.73
N THR A 169 -18.29 -3.22 -15.48
CA THR A 169 -16.83 -3.13 -15.60
C THR A 169 -16.24 -2.68 -14.28
N PRO A 170 -15.25 -3.41 -13.71
CA PRO A 170 -14.57 -2.99 -12.48
C PRO A 170 -13.77 -1.70 -12.70
N ALA A 171 -13.81 -0.82 -11.72
CA ALA A 171 -12.84 0.26 -11.56
C ALA A 171 -11.64 -0.28 -10.76
N VAL A 172 -10.44 -0.19 -11.32
CA VAL A 172 -9.22 -0.79 -10.79
C VAL A 172 -8.22 0.30 -10.43
N THR A 173 -7.61 0.16 -9.25
CA THR A 173 -6.51 1.00 -8.76
C THR A 173 -5.28 0.12 -8.52
N SER A 174 -4.12 0.51 -9.05
CA SER A 174 -2.84 -0.08 -8.70
C SER A 174 -2.39 0.49 -7.35
N VAL A 175 -2.08 -0.38 -6.38
CA VAL A 175 -1.49 0.00 -5.10
C VAL A 175 0.00 -0.28 -5.16
N THR A 176 0.82 0.72 -4.83
CA THR A 176 2.27 0.61 -4.84
C THR A 176 2.79 0.64 -3.41
N ASP A 177 3.78 -0.22 -3.11
CA ASP A 177 4.48 -0.18 -1.83
C ASP A 177 5.17 1.18 -1.62
N THR A 178 5.19 1.65 -0.40
CA THR A 178 6.16 2.65 0.07
C THR A 178 7.42 1.91 0.52
N ILE A 179 8.55 2.62 0.65
CA ILE A 179 9.81 1.94 1.01
C ILE A 179 10.08 2.11 2.49
N ASP A 180 9.71 1.10 3.28
CA ASP A 180 9.98 1.02 4.69
C ASP A 180 11.23 0.19 5.00
N THR A 181 12.08 0.71 5.91
CA THR A 181 13.34 0.06 6.26
C THR A 181 13.19 -0.83 7.47
N THR A 182 13.41 -2.13 7.29
CA THR A 182 13.54 -3.12 8.37
C THR A 182 15.01 -3.38 8.66
N THR A 183 15.44 -3.07 9.90
CA THR A 183 16.82 -3.26 10.33
C THR A 183 16.97 -4.57 11.10
N VAL A 184 17.93 -5.40 10.69
CA VAL A 184 18.37 -6.59 11.42
C VAL A 184 19.40 -6.18 12.45
N LYS A 185 19.14 -6.46 13.73
CA LYS A 185 20.05 -6.20 14.86
C LYS A 185 20.66 -7.49 15.35
N LEU A 186 21.93 -7.42 15.80
CA LEU A 186 22.65 -8.52 16.43
C LEU A 186 22.78 -8.27 17.94
N SER A 187 22.67 -9.31 18.74
CA SER A 187 23.07 -9.36 20.14
C SER A 187 23.88 -10.62 20.42
N ALA A 188 24.65 -10.62 21.49
CA ALA A 188 25.47 -11.75 21.92
C ALA A 188 25.37 -11.97 23.42
N THR A 189 25.68 -13.17 23.88
CA THR A 189 25.90 -13.45 25.32
C THR A 189 26.94 -12.47 25.85
N ALA A 190 26.64 -11.76 26.95
CA ALA A 190 27.53 -10.71 27.49
C ALA A 190 28.86 -11.29 28.03
N THR A 191 28.80 -12.46 28.68
CA THR A 191 29.96 -13.17 29.25
C THR A 191 29.89 -14.65 28.98
N ALA A 192 31.02 -15.31 28.72
CA ALA A 192 31.14 -16.75 28.59
C ALA A 192 32.45 -17.17 29.26
N ALA A 193 32.49 -18.38 29.88
CA ALA A 193 33.74 -18.98 30.28
C ALA A 193 34.50 -19.48 29.05
N GLU A 194 35.80 -19.66 29.14
CA GLU A 194 36.60 -20.35 28.14
C GLU A 194 35.99 -21.75 27.85
N GLY A 195 35.98 -22.13 26.57
CA GLY A 195 35.32 -23.37 26.12
C GLY A 195 33.80 -23.32 26.21
N GLY A 196 33.23 -22.26 26.79
CA GLY A 196 31.79 -22.08 26.95
C GLY A 196 31.07 -21.60 25.67
N ASN A 197 29.77 -21.63 25.70
CA ASN A 197 28.93 -21.23 24.57
C ASN A 197 28.69 -19.73 24.52
N VAL A 198 28.87 -19.13 23.33
CA VAL A 198 28.48 -17.76 22.98
C VAL A 198 27.29 -17.86 22.03
N VAL A 199 26.13 -17.39 22.45
CA VAL A 199 24.92 -17.36 21.62
C VAL A 199 24.80 -15.99 20.97
N TYR A 200 24.77 -15.96 19.64
CA TYR A 200 24.44 -14.79 18.84
C TYR A 200 22.98 -14.85 18.43
N THR A 201 22.24 -13.76 18.63
CA THR A 201 20.82 -13.63 18.30
C THR A 201 20.63 -12.49 17.32
N ALA A 202 20.09 -12.79 16.15
CA ALA A 202 19.63 -11.81 15.19
C ALA A 202 18.13 -11.52 15.40
N THR A 203 17.72 -10.25 15.32
CA THR A 203 16.34 -9.80 15.56
C THR A 203 15.91 -8.83 14.47
N VAL A 204 14.66 -8.98 14.00
CA VAL A 204 13.95 -8.05 13.09
C VAL A 204 12.71 -7.48 13.78
N GLY A 205 12.25 -6.30 13.34
CA GLY A 205 11.12 -5.59 13.97
C GLY A 205 9.73 -6.18 13.66
N ALA A 206 9.61 -6.95 12.57
CA ALA A 206 8.36 -7.59 12.14
C ALA A 206 8.60 -9.06 11.76
N PRO A 207 7.59 -9.95 11.83
CA PRO A 207 7.74 -11.37 11.47
C PRO A 207 8.22 -11.54 10.03
N VAL A 208 9.16 -12.46 9.80
CA VAL A 208 9.64 -12.79 8.45
C VAL A 208 8.51 -13.40 7.63
N THR A 209 8.30 -12.89 6.40
CA THR A 209 7.35 -13.44 5.43
C THR A 209 8.08 -13.86 4.16
N GLY A 210 7.42 -14.64 3.30
CA GLY A 210 7.97 -15.15 2.04
C GLY A 210 9.04 -16.23 2.25
N SER A 211 10.30 -15.87 2.31
CA SER A 211 11.44 -16.78 2.55
C SER A 211 12.14 -16.46 3.87
N PRO A 212 12.87 -17.43 4.48
CA PRO A 212 13.67 -17.15 5.67
C PRO A 212 14.69 -16.04 5.44
N VAL A 213 14.97 -15.25 6.48
CA VAL A 213 16.08 -14.27 6.48
C VAL A 213 17.36 -14.99 6.90
N VAL A 214 18.43 -14.85 6.12
CA VAL A 214 19.77 -15.35 6.40
C VAL A 214 20.67 -14.17 6.75
N VAL A 215 21.27 -14.23 7.94
CA VAL A 215 22.19 -13.21 8.48
C VAL A 215 23.59 -13.81 8.54
N THR A 216 24.53 -13.27 7.76
CA THR A 216 25.92 -13.71 7.76
C THR A 216 26.74 -12.86 8.73
N LEU A 217 27.47 -13.52 9.61
CA LEU A 217 28.30 -12.90 10.64
C LEU A 217 29.77 -12.79 10.18
N ALA A 218 30.54 -11.88 10.79
CA ALA A 218 31.95 -11.66 10.50
C ALA A 218 32.81 -12.90 10.81
N ASN A 219 32.40 -13.77 11.75
CA ASN A 219 33.07 -15.05 12.04
C ASN A 219 32.72 -16.17 11.04
N GLY A 220 31.98 -15.88 9.97
CA GLY A 220 31.59 -16.82 8.92
C GLY A 220 30.36 -17.67 9.23
N GLN A 221 29.78 -17.59 10.43
CA GLN A 221 28.53 -18.28 10.77
C GLN A 221 27.31 -17.59 10.17
N ASN A 222 26.24 -18.35 9.96
CA ASN A 222 24.95 -17.84 9.54
C ASN A 222 23.87 -18.04 10.62
N ILE A 223 23.03 -17.03 10.80
CA ILE A 223 21.79 -17.13 11.58
C ILE A 223 20.62 -17.15 10.60
N THR A 224 19.70 -18.08 10.77
CA THR A 224 18.46 -18.13 10.00
C THR A 224 17.29 -17.71 10.89
N ILE A 225 16.57 -16.67 10.46
CA ILE A 225 15.28 -16.28 11.05
C ILE A 225 14.20 -16.93 10.18
N ALA A 226 13.48 -17.89 10.72
CA ALA A 226 12.46 -18.64 9.98
C ALA A 226 11.23 -17.76 9.68
N VAL A 227 10.47 -18.16 8.66
CA VAL A 227 9.17 -17.52 8.34
C VAL A 227 8.25 -17.56 9.56
N GLY A 228 7.59 -16.46 9.84
CA GLY A 228 6.72 -16.25 11.01
C GLY A 228 7.47 -15.86 12.29
N GLN A 229 8.81 -15.88 12.29
CA GLN A 229 9.63 -15.52 13.45
C GLN A 229 10.23 -14.10 13.29
N THR A 230 10.58 -13.50 14.43
CA THR A 230 11.31 -12.23 14.50
C THR A 230 12.75 -12.41 14.94
N THR A 231 13.15 -13.63 15.38
CA THR A 231 14.48 -13.92 15.91
C THR A 231 15.02 -15.23 15.37
N GLY A 232 16.34 -15.29 15.26
CA GLY A 232 17.10 -16.52 15.00
C GLY A 232 18.39 -16.52 15.82
N THR A 233 18.98 -17.69 16.05
CA THR A 233 20.19 -17.84 16.87
C THR A 233 21.22 -18.73 16.22
N VAL A 234 22.50 -18.52 16.57
CA VAL A 234 23.60 -19.47 16.33
C VAL A 234 24.51 -19.48 17.54
N THR A 235 25.10 -20.62 17.83
CA THR A 235 26.04 -20.79 18.93
C THR A 235 27.46 -20.96 18.40
N ALA A 236 28.41 -20.24 19.00
CA ALA A 236 29.84 -20.43 18.85
C ALA A 236 30.44 -20.85 20.18
N VAL A 237 31.64 -21.47 20.15
CA VAL A 237 32.38 -21.80 21.35
C VAL A 237 33.49 -20.78 21.57
N ALA A 238 33.60 -20.27 22.80
CA ALA A 238 34.73 -19.41 23.18
C ALA A 238 36.04 -20.19 23.13
N PRO A 239 37.15 -19.59 22.69
CA PRO A 239 38.46 -20.19 22.79
C PRO A 239 38.77 -20.65 24.21
N ASN A 240 39.55 -21.72 24.34
CA ASN A 240 40.06 -22.21 25.62
C ASN A 240 41.58 -22.40 25.50
N ASP A 241 42.33 -21.82 26.42
CA ASP A 241 43.78 -22.05 26.52
C ASP A 241 44.22 -22.12 28.01
N ALA A 242 45.49 -22.21 28.30
CA ALA A 242 45.98 -22.30 29.68
C ALA A 242 46.65 -20.97 30.14
N LEU A 243 46.29 -19.87 29.51
CA LEU A 243 46.84 -18.56 29.81
C LEU A 243 45.77 -17.69 30.47
N THR A 244 46.21 -16.68 31.23
CA THR A 244 45.32 -15.68 31.81
C THR A 244 45.07 -14.50 30.88
N GLY A 245 43.81 -14.04 30.84
CA GLY A 245 43.46 -12.79 30.15
C GLY A 245 43.10 -12.94 28.69
N ASN A 246 41.88 -13.34 28.40
CA ASN A 246 41.34 -13.43 27.06
C ASN A 246 40.84 -12.06 26.52
N ALA A 247 41.16 -11.79 25.24
CA ALA A 247 40.55 -10.67 24.56
C ALA A 247 39.04 -10.90 24.36
N PRO A 248 38.20 -9.87 24.47
CA PRO A 248 36.78 -10.00 24.19
C PRO A 248 36.55 -10.51 22.78
N LEU A 249 35.58 -11.44 22.62
CA LEU A 249 35.12 -11.89 21.31
C LEU A 249 34.19 -10.87 20.70
N THR A 250 34.56 -10.32 19.56
CA THR A 250 33.72 -9.38 18.82
C THR A 250 33.16 -10.02 17.57
N ASN A 251 31.91 -9.70 17.23
CA ASN A 251 31.27 -10.15 16.01
C ASN A 251 30.30 -9.08 15.49
N SER A 252 29.97 -9.13 14.20
CA SER A 252 29.04 -8.17 13.58
C SER A 252 28.34 -8.84 12.41
N ILE A 253 27.26 -8.21 11.93
CA ILE A 253 26.61 -8.62 10.70
C ILE A 253 27.40 -8.10 9.51
N THR A 254 27.73 -8.98 8.58
CA THR A 254 28.39 -8.62 7.30
C THR A 254 27.39 -8.53 6.16
N ASN A 255 26.37 -9.40 6.14
CA ASN A 255 25.33 -9.44 5.12
C ASN A 255 24.01 -9.93 5.67
N VAL A 256 22.89 -9.47 5.04
CA VAL A 256 21.53 -9.96 5.27
C VAL A 256 20.85 -10.20 3.93
N SER A 257 20.04 -11.26 3.84
CA SER A 257 19.30 -11.60 2.62
C SER A 257 18.04 -12.41 2.94
N GLY A 258 17.11 -12.46 2.00
CA GLY A 258 15.83 -13.16 2.18
C GLY A 258 14.75 -12.29 2.84
N GLY A 259 13.66 -12.94 3.27
CA GLY A 259 12.44 -12.24 3.69
C GLY A 259 11.71 -11.56 2.52
N ASN A 260 10.54 -11.06 2.80
CA ASN A 260 9.74 -10.28 1.86
C ASN A 260 9.63 -8.81 2.32
N PHE A 261 10.70 -8.28 2.90
CA PHE A 261 10.77 -6.88 3.33
C PHE A 261 11.05 -5.95 2.16
N GLU A 262 10.49 -4.76 2.17
CA GLU A 262 10.73 -3.73 1.14
C GLU A 262 12.20 -3.32 1.10
N ASN A 263 12.77 -2.99 2.26
CA ASN A 263 14.18 -2.66 2.42
C ASN A 263 14.74 -3.30 3.69
N LEU A 264 15.45 -4.42 3.53
CA LEU A 264 16.11 -5.12 4.63
C LEU A 264 17.56 -4.68 4.74
N VAL A 265 17.95 -4.10 5.88
CA VAL A 265 19.31 -3.61 6.14
C VAL A 265 19.91 -4.23 7.40
N ALA A 266 21.26 -4.36 7.41
CA ALA A 266 22.00 -4.83 8.57
C ALA A 266 22.43 -3.67 9.47
N ASP A 267 22.18 -3.77 10.77
CA ASP A 267 22.94 -3.01 11.77
C ASP A 267 24.34 -3.65 11.90
N LYS A 268 25.35 -2.95 11.41
CA LYS A 268 26.75 -3.43 11.40
C LYS A 268 27.49 -3.12 12.70
N THR A 269 26.81 -2.60 13.73
CA THR A 269 27.41 -2.34 15.03
C THR A 269 27.93 -3.65 15.62
N PRO A 270 29.23 -3.73 16.00
CA PRO A 270 29.80 -4.93 16.58
C PRO A 270 29.20 -5.21 17.96
N VAL A 271 28.99 -6.50 18.24
CA VAL A 271 28.66 -7.00 19.58
C VAL A 271 29.88 -7.66 20.20
N SER A 272 29.98 -7.66 21.52
CA SER A 272 31.15 -8.15 22.25
C SER A 272 30.73 -9.09 23.36
N THR A 273 31.49 -10.20 23.55
CA THR A 273 31.38 -11.13 24.67
C THR A 273 32.67 -11.13 25.45
N THR A 274 32.62 -10.86 26.74
CA THR A 274 33.76 -11.02 27.64
C THR A 274 33.99 -12.50 27.91
N VAL A 275 35.22 -12.98 27.66
CA VAL A 275 35.61 -14.37 27.97
C VAL A 275 36.30 -14.37 29.33
N THR A 276 35.81 -15.21 30.25
CA THR A 276 36.38 -15.38 31.57
C THR A 276 37.22 -16.64 31.59
N ASP A 277 38.45 -16.51 32.17
CA ASP A 277 39.38 -17.65 32.27
C ASP A 277 38.81 -18.77 33.12
N THR A 278 39.08 -19.99 32.73
CA THR A 278 38.99 -21.22 33.57
C THR A 278 40.36 -21.58 34.11
N VAL A 279 40.40 -22.39 35.15
CA VAL A 279 41.69 -22.76 35.77
C VAL A 279 42.21 -24.01 35.10
N ASP A 280 43.15 -23.87 34.16
CA ASP A 280 43.82 -24.97 33.53
C ASP A 280 45.23 -25.16 34.13
N THR A 281 45.60 -26.44 34.35
CA THR A 281 46.89 -26.80 34.99
C THR A 281 47.98 -26.93 33.94
N THR A 282 49.02 -26.14 34.06
CA THR A 282 50.27 -26.32 33.30
C THR A 282 51.32 -26.95 34.19
N ASN A 283 51.79 -28.13 33.83
CA ASN A 283 52.82 -28.85 34.55
C ASN A 283 54.21 -28.51 33.98
N LEU A 284 55.19 -28.37 34.86
CA LEU A 284 56.58 -28.19 34.53
C LEU A 284 57.33 -29.50 34.90
N SER A 285 58.10 -30.02 33.97
CA SER A 285 59.00 -31.17 34.18
C SER A 285 60.46 -30.77 33.83
N LEU A 286 61.40 -31.49 34.46
CA LEU A 286 62.84 -31.30 34.19
C LEU A 286 63.45 -32.66 33.78
N THR A 287 64.24 -32.64 32.71
CA THR A 287 65.05 -33.75 32.28
C THR A 287 66.50 -33.35 32.21
N ALA A 288 67.38 -34.30 32.26
CA ALA A 288 68.84 -34.09 32.10
C ALA A 288 69.44 -35.14 31.17
N THR A 289 70.61 -34.85 30.63
CA THR A 289 71.44 -35.81 29.89
C THR A 289 71.61 -37.09 30.72
N GLY A 290 71.22 -38.25 30.20
CA GLY A 290 71.21 -39.53 30.95
C GLY A 290 72.57 -40.07 31.37
N SER A 291 73.63 -39.81 30.61
CA SER A 291 75.05 -40.11 30.92
C SER A 291 75.92 -39.19 30.20
N VAL A 292 77.10 -38.87 30.83
CA VAL A 292 78.13 -38.01 30.25
C VAL A 292 79.48 -38.49 30.81
N ALA A 293 80.54 -38.39 30.01
CA ALA A 293 81.92 -38.66 30.45
C ALA A 293 82.40 -37.62 31.48
N GLU A 294 83.42 -37.93 32.30
CA GLU A 294 84.02 -37.00 33.21
C GLU A 294 84.46 -35.75 32.43
N GLY A 295 84.20 -34.54 32.94
CA GLY A 295 84.43 -33.26 32.31
C GLY A 295 83.48 -32.87 31.17
N GLY A 296 82.47 -33.73 30.83
CA GLY A 296 81.49 -33.44 29.81
C GLY A 296 80.36 -32.52 30.31
N GLN A 297 79.63 -32.00 29.36
CA GLN A 297 78.52 -31.04 29.68
C GLN A 297 77.23 -31.79 29.92
N ILE A 298 76.51 -31.41 30.96
CA ILE A 298 75.13 -31.86 31.28
C ILE A 298 74.11 -30.81 30.76
N THR A 299 73.29 -31.25 29.86
CA THR A 299 72.14 -30.40 29.40
C THR A 299 70.88 -30.70 30.24
N TYR A 300 70.34 -29.69 30.86
CA TYR A 300 69.06 -29.71 31.54
C TYR A 300 68.02 -29.12 30.63
N THR A 301 66.87 -29.79 30.49
CA THR A 301 65.73 -29.31 29.69
C THR A 301 64.51 -29.20 30.57
N ALA A 302 63.96 -28.03 30.70
CA ALA A 302 62.68 -27.75 31.33
C ALA A 302 61.57 -27.80 30.30
N THR A 303 60.47 -28.52 30.59
CA THR A 303 59.35 -28.68 29.66
C THR A 303 58.02 -28.38 30.35
N LEU A 304 57.23 -27.49 29.73
CA LEU A 304 55.83 -27.16 30.10
C LEU A 304 54.85 -27.98 29.27
N THR A 305 53.71 -28.35 29.83
CA THR A 305 52.64 -28.99 29.10
C THR A 305 51.91 -28.08 28.15
N ASN A 306 51.88 -26.77 28.43
CA ASN A 306 51.32 -25.75 27.58
C ASN A 306 52.36 -24.64 27.30
N ALA A 307 52.25 -23.96 26.15
CA ALA A 307 53.18 -22.88 25.78
C ALA A 307 53.11 -21.70 26.78
N ALA A 308 54.26 -21.14 27.11
CA ALA A 308 54.38 -20.01 28.03
C ALA A 308 53.80 -18.74 27.37
N GLY A 309 52.91 -17.98 28.04
CA GLY A 309 52.39 -16.71 27.58
C GLY A 309 53.40 -15.57 27.71
N SER A 310 54.33 -15.69 28.68
CA SER A 310 55.48 -14.80 28.90
C SER A 310 56.67 -15.68 29.28
N PRO A 311 57.95 -15.17 29.20
CA PRO A 311 59.10 -15.96 29.55
C PRO A 311 59.00 -16.52 30.97
N VAL A 312 59.23 -17.84 31.09
CA VAL A 312 59.24 -18.56 32.38
C VAL A 312 60.68 -18.85 32.78
N THR A 313 61.09 -18.41 33.96
CA THR A 313 62.39 -18.67 34.52
C THR A 313 62.34 -19.81 35.51
N VAL A 314 63.12 -20.87 35.25
CA VAL A 314 63.25 -22.05 36.09
C VAL A 314 64.65 -22.04 36.74
N THR A 315 64.69 -21.91 38.07
CA THR A 315 65.95 -21.94 38.81
C THR A 315 66.17 -23.36 39.37
N LEU A 316 67.28 -23.96 39.05
CA LEU A 316 67.67 -25.30 39.51
C LEU A 316 68.35 -25.21 40.87
N SER A 317 68.40 -26.33 41.61
CA SER A 317 69.03 -26.42 42.94
C SER A 317 70.54 -26.19 42.92
N ASN A 318 71.16 -26.36 41.75
CA ASN A 318 72.60 -26.06 41.56
C ASN A 318 72.89 -24.60 41.19
N GLY A 319 71.86 -23.70 41.21
CA GLY A 319 71.97 -22.29 40.86
C GLY A 319 71.86 -21.98 39.37
N SER A 320 71.80 -22.98 38.48
CA SER A 320 71.59 -22.77 37.05
C SER A 320 70.19 -22.28 36.76
N VAL A 321 70.05 -21.46 35.71
CA VAL A 321 68.78 -20.86 35.30
C VAL A 321 68.45 -21.31 33.87
N ILE A 322 67.24 -21.81 33.67
CA ILE A 322 66.68 -22.12 32.36
C ILE A 322 65.58 -21.11 32.07
N THR A 323 65.56 -20.53 30.87
CA THR A 323 64.49 -19.64 30.42
C THR A 323 63.67 -20.35 29.32
N ILE A 324 62.37 -20.45 29.49
CA ILE A 324 61.42 -20.90 28.47
C ILE A 324 60.83 -19.64 27.89
N ASP A 325 61.07 -19.32 26.62
CA ASP A 325 60.60 -18.11 25.98
C ASP A 325 59.09 -18.14 25.74
N ALA A 326 58.49 -16.97 25.60
CA ALA A 326 57.07 -16.84 25.24
C ALA A 326 56.77 -17.60 23.95
N GLY A 327 55.64 -18.31 23.94
CA GLY A 327 55.22 -19.17 22.82
C GLY A 327 55.95 -20.51 22.74
N LYS A 328 56.89 -20.81 23.69
CA LYS A 328 57.62 -22.10 23.76
C LYS A 328 57.17 -22.94 24.91
N THR A 329 57.34 -24.26 24.78
CA THR A 329 57.11 -25.26 25.82
C THR A 329 58.42 -25.77 26.45
N THR A 330 59.57 -25.46 25.90
CA THR A 330 60.87 -25.94 26.36
C THR A 330 61.92 -24.87 26.43
N GLY A 331 62.84 -25.00 27.38
CA GLY A 331 64.00 -24.17 27.54
C GLY A 331 65.21 -25.03 27.94
#